data_28ae28fab4292f66361c888eb3a7916c
#
_entry.id   28ae28fab4292f66361c888eb3a7916c
#
_cell.length_a   1.000
_cell.length_b   1.000
_cell.length_c   1.000
_cell.angle_alpha   90.00
_cell.angle_beta   90.00
_cell.angle_gamma   90.00
#
_symmetry.space_group_name_H-M   'P 1'
#
loop_
_entity.id
_entity.type
_entity.pdbx_description
1 polymer ?
#
loop_
_entity_poly.entity_id
_entity_poly.type
_entity_poly.pdbx_seq_one_letter_code
_entity_poly.pdbx_strand_id
1 'polypeptide(L)'
;HNVNPPMADASCYYQNFGAFEVRWERHLEFSSYSFIRAGVAANLFDGYAIEYVPQEWFDQLVGELVSAVNLVISDTQMDDDTLHRAFEDYQVLGSVVAHGRASVFASFRLHSDGFGRVYIQTNSLNAYQAGRLIQRLLEIETYQMMALLSLPIARALSPKVAEMEQRLVAINHKMALSSLYDDAEMLESLSNLASQTEQLISDISYRFSATNAYYELVCARLSQLKEQDISGIERIDEFVTRRLSPGIRTCQALNHRLDDLTCRIARASGLLRTRVDLSIEQQNQKLLQAINKRGEVQLRLQQMVEGVSIVAIAYYLMGLLDYVLDTFNLFGLAVDKMIIKGIAVPFFLIFTWVMMRLIVRNIKK
;
A
#
# COMPACT_ATOMS: atom_id res chain seq x y z
N HIS A 1 -49.53 6.89 -3.56
CA HIS A 1 -49.71 7.91 -4.58
C HIS A 1 -49.65 7.26 -5.98
N ASN A 2 -50.63 7.54 -6.87
CA ASN A 2 -50.66 7.04 -8.25
C ASN A 2 -49.69 7.84 -9.14
N VAL A 3 -48.39 7.64 -8.95
CA VAL A 3 -47.33 8.28 -9.74
C VAL A 3 -46.42 7.20 -10.36
N ASN A 4 -45.87 7.49 -11.51
CA ASN A 4 -44.96 6.56 -12.17
C ASN A 4 -43.65 6.43 -11.36
N PRO A 5 -43.19 5.24 -11.04
CA PRO A 5 -41.90 5.04 -10.39
C PRO A 5 -40.76 5.46 -11.33
N PRO A 6 -39.55 5.77 -10.81
CA PRO A 6 -38.37 5.98 -11.64
C PRO A 6 -38.01 4.72 -12.44
N MET A 7 -37.39 4.88 -13.61
CA MET A 7 -36.83 3.75 -14.34
C MET A 7 -35.74 3.06 -13.53
N ALA A 8 -35.53 1.76 -13.75
CA ALA A 8 -34.61 0.96 -12.93
C ALA A 8 -33.15 1.45 -12.98
N ASP A 9 -32.74 2.09 -14.08
CA ASP A 9 -31.42 2.65 -14.32
C ASP A 9 -31.33 4.16 -14.07
N ALA A 10 -32.43 4.80 -13.62
CA ALA A 10 -32.46 6.23 -13.37
C ALA A 10 -31.42 6.61 -12.30
N SER A 11 -30.71 7.71 -12.55
CA SER A 11 -29.78 8.34 -11.58
C SER A 11 -30.44 9.54 -10.86
N CYS A 12 -31.56 10.02 -11.35
CA CYS A 12 -32.34 11.09 -10.73
C CYS A 12 -33.84 10.89 -10.98
N TYR A 13 -34.64 11.40 -10.06
CA TYR A 13 -36.08 11.38 -10.16
C TYR A 13 -36.66 12.65 -9.49
N TYR A 14 -37.63 13.24 -10.14
CA TYR A 14 -38.34 14.38 -9.60
C TYR A 14 -39.84 14.14 -9.72
N GLN A 15 -40.60 14.37 -8.64
CA GLN A 15 -42.02 14.20 -8.63
C GLN A 15 -42.69 15.21 -7.69
N ASN A 16 -43.78 15.81 -8.16
CA ASN A 16 -44.66 16.63 -7.34
C ASN A 16 -45.82 15.79 -6.84
N PHE A 17 -46.05 15.80 -5.51
CA PHE A 17 -47.12 15.09 -4.82
C PHE A 17 -48.24 16.03 -4.33
N GLY A 18 -48.22 17.29 -4.78
CA GLY A 18 -49.21 18.33 -4.39
C GLY A 18 -48.83 19.05 -3.09
N ALA A 19 -48.77 18.35 -1.99
CA ALA A 19 -48.41 18.95 -0.69
C ALA A 19 -46.88 19.19 -0.56
N PHE A 20 -46.09 18.43 -1.27
CA PHE A 20 -44.62 18.53 -1.34
C PHE A 20 -44.09 17.95 -2.65
N GLU A 21 -42.84 18.22 -2.96
CA GLU A 21 -42.10 17.69 -4.09
C GLU A 21 -40.94 16.88 -3.58
N VAL A 22 -40.57 15.82 -4.33
CA VAL A 22 -39.41 14.96 -4.05
C VAL A 22 -38.43 15.05 -5.20
N ARG A 23 -37.17 15.28 -4.89
CA ARG A 23 -36.06 15.08 -5.78
C ARG A 23 -35.17 14.02 -5.19
N TRP A 24 -34.94 12.92 -5.94
CA TRP A 24 -34.02 11.89 -5.60
C TRP A 24 -32.86 11.88 -6.60
N GLU A 25 -31.63 11.70 -6.08
CA GLU A 25 -30.43 11.59 -6.89
C GLU A 25 -29.56 10.45 -6.35
N ARG A 26 -29.09 9.59 -7.24
CA ARG A 26 -28.20 8.49 -6.92
C ARG A 26 -26.77 8.88 -7.29
N HIS A 27 -25.90 8.88 -6.30
CA HIS A 27 -24.47 9.06 -6.44
C HIS A 27 -23.74 7.71 -6.39
N LEU A 28 -22.40 7.72 -6.48
CA LEU A 28 -21.60 6.48 -6.43
C LEU A 28 -21.68 5.76 -5.09
N GLU A 29 -21.72 6.52 -3.98
CA GLU A 29 -21.63 5.97 -2.62
C GLU A 29 -22.85 6.24 -1.76
N PHE A 30 -23.75 7.13 -2.19
CA PHE A 30 -24.95 7.51 -1.45
C PHE A 30 -26.09 7.89 -2.38
N SER A 31 -27.29 7.98 -1.82
CA SER A 31 -28.45 8.61 -2.46
C SER A 31 -28.88 9.81 -1.67
N SER A 32 -29.29 10.88 -2.34
CA SER A 32 -29.87 12.05 -1.70
C SER A 32 -31.36 12.17 -2.01
N TYR A 33 -32.13 12.57 -0.99
CA TYR A 33 -33.56 12.83 -1.09
C TYR A 33 -33.80 14.26 -0.62
N SER A 34 -34.35 15.10 -1.47
CA SER A 34 -34.77 16.46 -1.13
C SER A 34 -36.28 16.52 -1.15
N PHE A 35 -36.87 16.80 -0.02
CA PHE A 35 -38.31 17.06 0.14
C PHE A 35 -38.50 18.57 0.15
N ILE A 36 -39.31 19.09 -0.78
CA ILE A 36 -39.44 20.51 -1.02
C ILE A 36 -40.91 20.89 -0.80
N ARG A 37 -41.13 21.93 -0.04
CA ARG A 37 -42.48 22.50 0.19
C ARG A 37 -42.44 24.01 -0.04
N ALA A 38 -43.37 24.50 -0.84
CA ALA A 38 -43.65 25.93 -0.94
C ALA A 38 -44.63 26.36 0.13
N GLY A 39 -44.43 27.51 0.74
CA GLY A 39 -45.31 28.08 1.75
C GLY A 39 -44.54 28.84 2.81
N VAL A 40 -45.28 29.58 3.62
CA VAL A 40 -44.73 30.33 4.75
C VAL A 40 -45.13 29.59 6.04
N ALA A 41 -44.11 29.12 6.80
CA ALA A 41 -44.36 28.59 8.13
C ALA A 41 -44.61 29.74 9.15
N ALA A 42 -45.34 29.46 10.21
CA ALA A 42 -45.60 30.46 11.28
C ALA A 42 -44.29 30.80 12.01
N ASN A 43 -43.43 29.78 12.23
CA ASN A 43 -42.09 29.96 12.76
C ASN A 43 -41.08 29.38 11.77
N LEU A 44 -39.83 29.84 11.88
CA LEU A 44 -38.73 29.28 11.12
C LEU A 44 -38.55 27.81 11.53
N PHE A 45 -38.38 26.93 10.57
CA PHE A 45 -38.25 25.51 10.77
C PHE A 45 -39.45 24.73 11.31
N ASP A 46 -40.67 25.29 11.25
CA ASP A 46 -41.91 24.56 11.52
C ASP A 46 -42.52 23.99 10.23
N GLY A 47 -43.20 22.85 10.32
CA GLY A 47 -43.97 22.26 9.23
C GLY A 47 -43.09 21.78 8.08
N TYR A 48 -42.11 20.93 8.39
CA TYR A 48 -41.15 20.38 7.43
C TYR A 48 -41.84 19.60 6.31
N ALA A 49 -41.28 19.67 5.12
CA ALA A 49 -41.75 18.86 3.99
C ALA A 49 -41.75 17.35 4.29
N ILE A 50 -40.82 16.91 5.12
CA ILE A 50 -40.65 15.50 5.52
C ILE A 50 -41.81 14.97 6.36
N GLU A 51 -42.55 15.83 7.08
CA GLU A 51 -43.72 15.44 7.89
C GLU A 51 -44.91 14.92 7.03
N TYR A 52 -44.90 15.23 5.75
CA TYR A 52 -45.89 14.74 4.78
C TYR A 52 -45.52 13.40 4.16
N VAL A 53 -44.37 12.87 4.50
CA VAL A 53 -43.86 11.56 3.99
C VAL A 53 -44.26 10.49 5.00
N PRO A 54 -44.94 9.40 4.57
CA PRO A 54 -45.27 8.31 5.46
C PRO A 54 -44.04 7.70 6.12
N GLN A 55 -44.04 7.45 7.43
CA GLN A 55 -42.95 6.82 8.17
C GLN A 55 -42.54 5.46 7.58
N GLU A 56 -43.51 4.66 7.15
CA GLU A 56 -43.31 3.36 6.55
C GLU A 56 -42.40 3.42 5.30
N TRP A 57 -42.35 4.55 4.61
CA TRP A 57 -41.45 4.76 3.49
C TRP A 57 -40.00 4.88 3.95
N PHE A 58 -39.73 5.59 5.04
CA PHE A 58 -38.40 5.71 5.61
C PHE A 58 -37.89 4.38 6.14
N ASP A 59 -38.76 3.58 6.77
CA ASP A 59 -38.43 2.27 7.32
C ASP A 59 -37.97 1.25 6.22
N GLN A 60 -38.36 1.52 4.97
CA GLN A 60 -37.96 0.70 3.81
C GLN A 60 -36.66 1.16 3.16
N LEU A 61 -36.10 2.33 3.54
CA LEU A 61 -34.82 2.78 3.00
C LEU A 61 -33.68 1.91 3.54
N VAL A 62 -32.90 1.36 2.61
CA VAL A 62 -31.71 0.57 2.94
C VAL A 62 -30.52 1.50 3.11
N GLY A 63 -29.77 1.33 4.20
CA GLY A 63 -28.57 2.09 4.48
C GLY A 63 -28.63 2.89 5.78
N GLU A 64 -27.62 3.70 6.00
CA GLU A 64 -27.49 4.57 7.18
C GLU A 64 -27.65 6.04 6.78
N LEU A 65 -28.27 6.83 7.65
CA LEU A 65 -28.39 8.26 7.45
C LEU A 65 -27.04 8.94 7.72
N VAL A 66 -26.47 9.54 6.67
CA VAL A 66 -25.17 10.23 6.77
C VAL A 66 -25.33 11.71 7.10
N SER A 67 -26.32 12.37 6.51
CA SER A 67 -26.60 13.79 6.72
C SER A 67 -28.08 14.08 6.54
N ALA A 68 -28.63 14.92 7.38
CA ALA A 68 -30.01 15.43 7.29
C ALA A 68 -30.04 16.92 7.65
N VAL A 69 -30.64 17.73 6.78
CA VAL A 69 -30.63 19.18 6.90
C VAL A 69 -32.02 19.75 6.59
N ASN A 70 -32.52 20.58 7.46
CA ASN A 70 -33.68 21.44 7.20
C ASN A 70 -33.18 22.80 6.70
N LEU A 71 -33.59 23.16 5.49
CA LEU A 71 -33.21 24.40 4.86
C LEU A 71 -34.46 25.25 4.57
N VAL A 72 -34.45 26.46 5.06
CA VAL A 72 -35.52 27.45 4.82
C VAL A 72 -34.94 28.61 4.03
N ILE A 73 -35.65 29.05 2.99
CA ILE A 73 -35.36 30.25 2.24
C ILE A 73 -36.57 31.23 2.34
N SER A 74 -36.29 32.46 2.72
CA SER A 74 -37.32 33.51 2.85
C SER A 74 -36.72 34.88 2.53
N ASP A 75 -37.55 35.83 2.17
CA ASP A 75 -37.21 37.25 2.04
C ASP A 75 -37.40 38.02 3.35
N THR A 76 -37.92 37.35 4.40
CA THR A 76 -38.16 37.95 5.72
C THR A 76 -36.80 38.20 6.41
N GLN A 77 -36.61 39.45 6.84
CA GLN A 77 -35.48 39.80 7.69
C GLN A 77 -35.78 39.36 9.14
N MET A 78 -34.87 38.59 9.72
CA MET A 78 -34.98 38.11 11.10
C MET A 78 -34.16 39.00 12.03
N ASP A 79 -34.70 39.26 13.22
CA ASP A 79 -33.96 39.84 14.32
C ASP A 79 -33.07 38.77 15.02
N ASP A 80 -32.02 39.19 15.69
CA ASP A 80 -31.06 38.29 16.32
C ASP A 80 -31.71 37.34 17.35
N ASP A 81 -32.67 37.81 18.12
CA ASP A 81 -33.37 37.00 19.13
C ASP A 81 -34.22 35.88 18.49
N THR A 82 -34.86 36.17 17.38
CA THR A 82 -35.64 35.17 16.63
C THR A 82 -34.72 34.17 15.96
N LEU A 83 -33.59 34.62 15.43
CA LEU A 83 -32.56 33.77 14.84
C LEU A 83 -31.97 32.82 15.89
N HIS A 84 -31.56 33.33 17.06
CA HIS A 84 -31.03 32.51 18.16
C HIS A 84 -32.03 31.43 18.61
N ARG A 85 -33.30 31.80 18.81
CA ARG A 85 -34.35 30.82 19.15
C ARG A 85 -34.57 29.75 18.09
N ALA A 86 -34.54 30.16 16.81
CA ALA A 86 -34.69 29.22 15.69
C ALA A 86 -33.55 28.19 15.60
N PHE A 87 -32.36 28.55 16.10
CA PHE A 87 -31.22 27.67 16.20
C PHE A 87 -30.97 27.06 17.60
N GLU A 88 -32.02 27.08 18.46
CA GLU A 88 -32.00 26.46 19.80
C GLU A 88 -30.80 26.94 20.65
N ASP A 89 -30.52 28.25 20.59
CA ASP A 89 -29.41 28.93 21.26
C ASP A 89 -27.99 28.37 20.94
N TYR A 90 -27.89 27.55 19.91
CA TYR A 90 -26.57 27.19 19.40
C TYR A 90 -25.90 28.38 18.73
N GLN A 91 -24.54 28.33 18.70
CA GLN A 91 -23.78 29.34 17.97
C GLN A 91 -24.21 29.38 16.50
N VAL A 92 -24.72 30.50 16.08
CA VAL A 92 -25.11 30.78 14.70
C VAL A 92 -23.87 31.26 13.93
N LEU A 93 -23.61 30.64 12.80
CA LEU A 93 -22.62 31.05 11.81
C LEU A 93 -23.33 31.77 10.69
N GLY A 94 -22.70 32.74 10.06
CA GLY A 94 -23.39 33.48 9.02
C GLY A 94 -22.44 34.17 8.06
N SER A 95 -22.87 34.26 6.81
CA SER A 95 -22.12 34.94 5.76
C SER A 95 -23.06 35.60 4.77
N VAL A 96 -22.68 36.76 4.29
CA VAL A 96 -23.30 37.36 3.11
C VAL A 96 -22.74 36.65 1.88
N VAL A 97 -23.61 36.17 1.00
CA VAL A 97 -23.24 35.35 -0.14
C VAL A 97 -23.81 35.88 -1.47
N ALA A 98 -23.43 35.23 -2.58
CA ALA A 98 -23.96 35.58 -3.89
C ALA A 98 -23.79 37.08 -4.25
N HIS A 99 -22.65 37.67 -3.86
CA HIS A 99 -22.35 39.09 -4.07
C HIS A 99 -23.36 40.05 -3.39
N GLY A 100 -23.70 39.79 -2.13
CA GLY A 100 -24.60 40.64 -1.34
C GLY A 100 -26.10 40.39 -1.53
N ARG A 101 -26.47 39.36 -2.35
CA ARG A 101 -27.88 39.12 -2.70
C ARG A 101 -28.60 38.20 -1.70
N ALA A 102 -27.87 37.53 -0.84
CA ALA A 102 -28.46 36.73 0.24
C ALA A 102 -27.50 36.67 1.42
N SER A 103 -28.07 36.40 2.60
CA SER A 103 -27.36 36.03 3.81
C SER A 103 -27.73 34.59 4.16
N VAL A 104 -26.72 33.80 4.55
CA VAL A 104 -26.90 32.42 4.98
C VAL A 104 -26.54 32.30 6.44
N PHE A 105 -27.39 31.63 7.21
CA PHE A 105 -27.19 31.32 8.61
C PHE A 105 -27.27 29.82 8.83
N ALA A 106 -26.36 29.24 9.60
CA ALA A 106 -26.29 27.80 9.87
C ALA A 106 -25.66 27.54 11.24
N SER A 107 -25.88 26.38 11.83
CA SER A 107 -25.23 25.96 13.07
C SER A 107 -24.22 24.85 12.87
N PHE A 108 -24.31 24.07 11.77
CA PHE A 108 -23.55 22.83 11.53
C PHE A 108 -23.57 21.87 12.73
N ARG A 109 -24.74 21.80 13.39
CA ARG A 109 -25.02 20.91 14.51
C ARG A 109 -26.37 20.24 14.29
N LEU A 110 -26.54 19.05 14.86
CA LEU A 110 -27.86 18.42 14.95
C LEU A 110 -28.67 19.10 16.05
N HIS A 111 -29.89 19.46 15.72
CA HIS A 111 -30.89 20.05 16.61
C HIS A 111 -31.73 18.95 17.28
N SER A 112 -32.68 19.34 18.12
CA SER A 112 -33.56 18.43 18.88
C SER A 112 -34.38 17.49 17.99
N ASP A 113 -34.64 17.89 16.73
CA ASP A 113 -35.32 17.12 15.70
C ASP A 113 -34.40 16.14 14.93
N GLY A 114 -33.10 16.12 15.23
CA GLY A 114 -32.11 15.27 14.56
C GLY A 114 -31.62 15.84 13.22
N PHE A 115 -31.98 17.05 12.85
CA PHE A 115 -31.58 17.70 11.62
C PHE A 115 -30.59 18.85 11.85
N GLY A 116 -29.70 19.08 10.90
CA GLY A 116 -29.00 20.36 10.75
C GLY A 116 -29.98 21.44 10.30
N ARG A 117 -29.69 22.71 10.62
CA ARG A 117 -30.54 23.84 10.20
C ARG A 117 -29.74 24.84 9.38
N VAL A 118 -30.32 25.28 8.26
CA VAL A 118 -29.80 26.34 7.40
C VAL A 118 -30.92 27.30 7.06
N TYR A 119 -30.70 28.59 7.30
CA TYR A 119 -31.61 29.66 6.92
C TYR A 119 -30.95 30.54 5.85
N ILE A 120 -31.66 30.76 4.73
CA ILE A 120 -31.24 31.66 3.66
C ILE A 120 -32.21 32.86 3.65
N GLN A 121 -31.70 34.01 4.02
CA GLN A 121 -32.39 35.26 3.83
C GLN A 121 -32.03 35.82 2.44
N THR A 122 -33.02 35.91 1.56
CA THR A 122 -32.83 36.43 0.20
C THR A 122 -33.22 37.87 0.07
N ASN A 123 -32.37 38.69 -0.54
CA ASN A 123 -32.70 40.10 -0.82
C ASN A 123 -33.11 40.33 -2.27
N SER A 124 -32.52 39.54 -3.22
CA SER A 124 -32.72 39.75 -4.66
C SER A 124 -32.31 38.57 -5.51
N LEU A 125 -32.40 37.34 -4.98
CA LEU A 125 -32.10 36.13 -5.76
C LEU A 125 -33.28 35.78 -6.68
N ASN A 126 -33.00 35.47 -7.94
CA ASN A 126 -34.00 34.80 -8.77
C ASN A 126 -34.03 33.28 -8.45
N ALA A 127 -35.04 32.56 -8.92
CA ALA A 127 -35.27 31.14 -8.62
C ALA A 127 -34.06 30.26 -8.99
N TYR A 128 -33.37 30.52 -10.12
CA TYR A 128 -32.19 29.76 -10.54
C TYR A 128 -30.98 30.01 -9.63
N GLN A 129 -30.81 31.24 -9.15
CA GLN A 129 -29.73 31.60 -8.23
C GLN A 129 -29.98 30.98 -6.86
N ALA A 130 -31.23 31.03 -6.38
CA ALA A 130 -31.65 30.40 -5.14
C ALA A 130 -31.44 28.88 -5.17
N GLY A 131 -31.90 28.22 -6.24
CA GLY A 131 -31.70 26.78 -6.41
C GLY A 131 -30.22 26.37 -6.40
N ARG A 132 -29.32 27.11 -7.09
CA ARG A 132 -27.88 26.86 -7.06
C ARG A 132 -27.24 27.11 -5.70
N LEU A 133 -27.70 28.10 -4.95
CA LEU A 133 -27.25 28.38 -3.60
C LEU A 133 -27.65 27.25 -2.65
N ILE A 134 -28.92 26.84 -2.67
CA ILE A 134 -29.43 25.71 -1.90
C ILE A 134 -28.63 24.44 -2.19
N GLN A 135 -28.47 24.11 -3.47
CA GLN A 135 -27.70 22.92 -3.87
C GLN A 135 -26.27 22.95 -3.31
N ARG A 136 -25.57 24.08 -3.39
CA ARG A 136 -24.20 24.19 -2.84
C ARG A 136 -24.14 23.99 -1.33
N LEU A 137 -25.10 24.54 -0.59
CA LEU A 137 -25.15 24.41 0.87
C LEU A 137 -25.44 22.95 1.28
N LEU A 138 -26.38 22.28 0.61
CA LEU A 138 -26.69 20.88 0.84
C LEU A 138 -25.50 19.98 0.45
N GLU A 139 -24.79 20.30 -0.64
CA GLU A 139 -23.58 19.60 -1.04
C GLU A 139 -22.44 19.78 -0.01
N ILE A 140 -22.26 20.98 0.56
CA ILE A 140 -21.27 21.22 1.63
C ILE A 140 -21.59 20.32 2.83
N GLU A 141 -22.84 20.30 3.29
CA GLU A 141 -23.27 19.47 4.42
C GLU A 141 -23.08 17.98 4.16
N THR A 142 -23.46 17.51 2.99
CA THR A 142 -23.32 16.10 2.62
C THR A 142 -21.86 15.71 2.46
N TYR A 143 -21.09 16.46 1.68
CA TYR A 143 -19.71 16.10 1.35
C TYR A 143 -18.77 16.22 2.55
N GLN A 144 -19.00 17.14 3.49
CA GLN A 144 -18.22 17.17 4.72
C GLN A 144 -18.41 15.89 5.55
N MET A 145 -19.63 15.37 5.63
CA MET A 145 -19.90 14.13 6.35
C MET A 145 -19.29 12.93 5.61
N MET A 146 -19.42 12.86 4.29
CA MET A 146 -18.79 11.84 3.46
C MET A 146 -17.26 11.85 3.59
N ALA A 147 -16.64 13.02 3.65
CA ALA A 147 -15.19 13.16 3.85
C ALA A 147 -14.75 12.67 5.24
N LEU A 148 -15.58 12.81 6.26
CA LEU A 148 -15.27 12.40 7.64
C LEU A 148 -15.49 10.92 7.90
N LEU A 149 -16.12 10.14 7.01
CA LEU A 149 -16.35 8.69 7.18
C LEU A 149 -15.06 7.89 7.35
N SER A 150 -13.94 8.37 6.82
CA SER A 150 -12.63 7.72 6.99
C SER A 150 -11.98 8.00 8.34
N LEU A 151 -12.39 9.01 9.06
CA LEU A 151 -11.74 9.43 10.30
C LEU A 151 -11.80 8.37 11.41
N PRO A 152 -12.94 7.70 11.67
CA PRO A 152 -12.98 6.57 12.59
C PRO A 152 -12.06 5.42 12.18
N ILE A 153 -12.00 5.11 10.87
CA ILE A 153 -11.13 4.08 10.31
C ILE A 153 -9.66 4.45 10.55
N ALA A 154 -9.27 5.68 10.24
CA ALA A 154 -7.91 6.17 10.45
C ALA A 154 -7.49 6.10 11.92
N ARG A 155 -8.39 6.47 12.84
CA ARG A 155 -8.14 6.39 14.28
C ARG A 155 -7.97 4.94 14.76
N ALA A 156 -8.78 4.02 14.28
CA ALA A 156 -8.72 2.60 14.63
C ALA A 156 -7.44 1.93 14.10
N LEU A 157 -6.98 2.31 12.90
CA LEU A 157 -5.80 1.72 12.26
C LEU A 157 -4.47 2.34 12.72
N SER A 158 -4.47 3.57 13.23
CA SER A 158 -3.24 4.27 13.63
C SER A 158 -2.37 3.50 14.64
N PRO A 159 -2.93 2.83 15.69
CA PRO A 159 -2.14 1.99 16.60
C PRO A 159 -1.52 0.77 15.90
N LYS A 160 -2.25 0.14 14.99
CA LYS A 160 -1.78 -1.03 14.22
C LYS A 160 -0.61 -0.66 13.32
N VAL A 161 -0.69 0.50 12.65
CA VAL A 161 0.42 1.01 11.82
C VAL A 161 1.63 1.33 12.69
N ALA A 162 1.44 1.91 13.87
CA ALA A 162 2.52 2.18 14.81
C ALA A 162 3.22 0.88 15.28
N GLU A 163 2.47 -0.19 15.53
CA GLU A 163 3.04 -1.51 15.86
C GLU A 163 3.86 -2.06 14.69
N MET A 164 3.36 -1.95 13.46
CA MET A 164 4.09 -2.40 12.26
C MET A 164 5.39 -1.62 12.05
N GLU A 165 5.38 -0.30 12.27
CA GLU A 165 6.60 0.54 12.25
C GLU A 165 7.62 0.08 13.30
N GLN A 166 7.17 -0.25 14.52
CA GLN A 166 8.04 -0.76 15.58
C GLN A 166 8.62 -2.13 15.22
N ARG A 167 7.84 -3.03 14.62
CA ARG A 167 8.33 -4.32 14.12
C ARG A 167 9.43 -4.14 13.07
N LEU A 168 9.26 -3.21 12.12
CA LEU A 168 10.29 -2.89 11.13
C LEU A 168 11.57 -2.36 11.80
N VAL A 169 11.45 -1.48 12.80
CA VAL A 169 12.61 -0.98 13.57
C VAL A 169 13.34 -2.13 14.26
N ALA A 170 12.60 -3.07 14.89
CA ALA A 170 13.20 -4.23 15.53
C ALA A 170 13.94 -5.16 14.55
N ILE A 171 13.36 -5.39 13.35
CA ILE A 171 14.00 -6.16 12.29
C ILE A 171 15.28 -5.46 11.83
N ASN A 172 15.25 -4.16 11.56
CA ASN A 172 16.42 -3.39 11.15
C ASN A 172 17.53 -3.41 12.21
N HIS A 173 17.17 -3.35 13.49
CA HIS A 173 18.13 -3.47 14.58
C HIS A 173 18.76 -4.87 14.64
N LYS A 174 17.98 -5.94 14.48
CA LYS A 174 18.50 -7.31 14.35
C LYS A 174 19.42 -7.43 13.13
N MET A 175 19.07 -6.89 11.98
CA MET A 175 19.92 -6.88 10.78
C MET A 175 21.30 -6.25 11.03
N ALA A 176 21.37 -5.21 11.86
CA ALA A 176 22.65 -4.54 12.19
C ALA A 176 23.53 -5.36 13.11
N LEU A 177 22.97 -6.24 13.96
CA LEU A 177 23.66 -6.98 15.00
C LEU A 177 23.90 -8.47 14.64
N SER A 178 23.13 -9.04 13.70
CA SER A 178 23.07 -10.49 13.49
C SER A 178 24.19 -11.03 12.60
N SER A 179 24.56 -12.28 12.87
CA SER A 179 25.34 -13.14 11.99
C SER A 179 24.43 -13.70 10.87
N LEU A 180 25.04 -14.20 9.79
CA LEU A 180 24.39 -14.65 8.55
C LEU A 180 23.30 -15.74 8.70
N TYR A 181 23.18 -16.38 9.87
CA TYR A 181 22.22 -17.47 10.09
C TYR A 181 20.78 -17.03 10.28
N ASP A 182 20.56 -15.77 10.64
CA ASP A 182 19.22 -15.23 10.93
C ASP A 182 18.57 -14.52 9.71
N ASP A 183 19.30 -14.43 8.60
CA ASP A 183 18.89 -13.61 7.44
C ASP A 183 17.62 -14.16 6.75
N ALA A 184 17.42 -15.47 6.73
CA ALA A 184 16.22 -16.10 6.14
C ALA A 184 14.97 -15.81 6.97
N GLU A 185 15.02 -15.90 8.29
CA GLU A 185 13.92 -15.59 9.21
C GLU A 185 13.54 -14.10 9.14
N MET A 186 14.55 -13.23 9.04
CA MET A 186 14.32 -11.80 8.88
C MET A 186 13.66 -11.48 7.54
N LEU A 187 14.04 -12.15 6.45
CA LEU A 187 13.44 -11.97 5.13
C LEU A 187 11.96 -12.42 5.13
N GLU A 188 11.65 -13.54 5.78
CA GLU A 188 10.28 -14.00 5.97
C GLU A 188 9.47 -13.00 6.80
N SER A 189 10.04 -12.48 7.88
CA SER A 189 9.41 -11.46 8.72
C SER A 189 9.11 -10.17 7.95
N LEU A 190 10.04 -9.71 7.09
CA LEU A 190 9.83 -8.56 6.21
C LEU A 190 8.76 -8.83 5.15
N SER A 191 8.74 -10.04 4.57
CA SER A 191 7.72 -10.44 3.60
C SER A 191 6.32 -10.46 4.21
N ASN A 192 6.18 -10.99 5.41
CA ASN A 192 4.94 -10.99 6.17
C ASN A 192 4.48 -9.56 6.50
N LEU A 193 5.41 -8.70 6.91
CA LEU A 193 5.10 -7.30 7.19
C LEU A 193 4.68 -6.55 5.93
N ALA A 194 5.34 -6.79 4.79
CA ALA A 194 4.97 -6.23 3.49
C ALA A 194 3.55 -6.63 3.09
N SER A 195 3.22 -7.93 3.20
CA SER A 195 1.89 -8.45 2.88
C SER A 195 0.80 -7.82 3.75
N GLN A 196 1.04 -7.69 5.07
CA GLN A 196 0.10 -7.03 5.98
C GLN A 196 -0.08 -5.55 5.66
N THR A 197 1.00 -4.85 5.28
CA THR A 197 0.94 -3.43 4.89
C THR A 197 0.13 -3.26 3.60
N GLU A 198 0.39 -4.08 2.60
CA GLU A 198 -0.30 -4.04 1.31
C GLU A 198 -1.80 -4.36 1.45
N GLN A 199 -2.15 -5.32 2.31
CA GLN A 199 -3.54 -5.62 2.62
C GLN A 199 -4.25 -4.41 3.24
N LEU A 200 -3.63 -3.76 4.23
CA LEU A 200 -4.21 -2.55 4.84
C LEU A 200 -4.40 -1.43 3.83
N ILE A 201 -3.41 -1.19 2.95
CA ILE A 201 -3.51 -0.19 1.89
C ILE A 201 -4.69 -0.52 0.97
N SER A 202 -4.81 -1.77 0.53
CA SER A 202 -5.91 -2.23 -0.32
C SER A 202 -7.28 -2.00 0.32
N ASP A 203 -7.41 -2.31 1.62
CA ASP A 203 -8.67 -2.21 2.35
C ASP A 203 -9.14 -0.75 2.51
N ILE A 204 -8.22 0.22 2.60
CA ILE A 204 -8.55 1.62 2.89
C ILE A 204 -8.43 2.56 1.69
N SER A 205 -7.71 2.18 0.63
CA SER A 205 -7.35 3.06 -0.48
C SER A 205 -8.55 3.74 -1.13
N TYR A 206 -9.62 2.97 -1.39
CA TYR A 206 -10.86 3.50 -1.95
C TYR A 206 -11.47 4.57 -1.06
N ARG A 207 -11.65 4.27 0.23
CA ARG A 207 -12.31 5.19 1.18
C ARG A 207 -11.48 6.44 1.43
N PHE A 208 -10.15 6.33 1.49
CA PHE A 208 -9.26 7.48 1.70
C PHE A 208 -9.15 8.36 0.45
N SER A 209 -9.17 7.76 -0.73
CA SER A 209 -9.26 8.50 -1.99
C SER A 209 -10.56 9.27 -2.09
N ALA A 210 -11.69 8.65 -1.73
CA ALA A 210 -12.99 9.30 -1.66
C ALA A 210 -13.01 10.47 -0.65
N THR A 211 -12.36 10.30 0.51
CA THR A 211 -12.23 11.39 1.50
C THR A 211 -11.55 12.63 0.91
N ASN A 212 -10.46 12.47 0.18
CA ASN A 212 -9.78 13.59 -0.46
C ASN A 212 -10.67 14.24 -1.53
N ALA A 213 -11.34 13.43 -2.36
CA ALA A 213 -12.24 13.93 -3.39
C ALA A 213 -13.40 14.75 -2.80
N TYR A 214 -14.05 14.25 -1.75
CA TYR A 214 -15.12 14.99 -1.07
C TYR A 214 -14.62 16.26 -0.38
N TYR A 215 -13.42 16.22 0.22
CA TYR A 215 -12.81 17.42 0.80
C TYR A 215 -12.54 18.50 -0.24
N GLU A 216 -12.01 18.13 -1.41
CA GLU A 216 -11.83 19.07 -2.53
C GLU A 216 -13.15 19.66 -3.01
N LEU A 217 -14.21 18.84 -3.08
CA LEU A 217 -15.55 19.32 -3.42
C LEU A 217 -16.08 20.32 -2.37
N VAL A 218 -15.91 20.06 -1.07
CA VAL A 218 -16.29 21.01 -0.01
C VAL A 218 -15.54 22.33 -0.20
N CYS A 219 -14.23 22.31 -0.35
CA CYS A 219 -13.42 23.52 -0.59
C CYS A 219 -13.88 24.30 -1.83
N ALA A 220 -14.17 23.59 -2.92
CA ALA A 220 -14.69 24.20 -4.14
C ALA A 220 -16.07 24.84 -3.94
N ARG A 221 -16.99 24.18 -3.21
CA ARG A 221 -18.32 24.73 -2.92
C ARG A 221 -18.24 25.95 -2.00
N LEU A 222 -17.43 25.91 -0.94
CA LEU A 222 -17.18 27.05 -0.07
C LEU A 222 -16.65 28.25 -0.87
N SER A 223 -15.66 28.07 -1.70
CA SER A 223 -15.12 29.15 -2.53
C SER A 223 -16.15 29.74 -3.51
N GLN A 224 -17.11 28.95 -3.99
CA GLN A 224 -18.19 29.39 -4.87
C GLN A 224 -19.29 30.19 -4.16
N LEU A 225 -19.39 30.14 -2.82
CA LEU A 225 -20.34 30.96 -2.06
C LEU A 225 -19.98 32.45 -2.18
N LYS A 226 -18.71 32.79 -2.35
CA LYS A 226 -18.21 34.17 -2.38
C LYS A 226 -18.62 34.93 -1.13
N GLU A 227 -18.28 34.34 0.01
CA GLU A 227 -18.65 34.80 1.32
C GLU A 227 -18.06 36.17 1.67
N GLN A 228 -18.85 36.98 2.34
CA GLN A 228 -18.45 38.24 2.95
C GLN A 228 -18.87 38.22 4.41
N ASP A 229 -18.17 38.96 5.25
CA ASP A 229 -18.37 38.99 6.69
C ASP A 229 -19.69 39.62 7.08
N ILE A 230 -20.32 39.06 8.12
CA ILE A 230 -21.38 39.69 8.91
C ILE A 230 -20.74 40.08 10.24
N SER A 231 -20.88 41.35 10.62
CA SER A 231 -20.29 41.86 11.86
C SER A 231 -20.74 41.05 13.08
N GLY A 232 -19.80 40.53 13.85
CA GLY A 232 -20.07 39.78 15.08
C GLY A 232 -20.41 38.29 14.88
N ILE A 233 -20.46 37.78 13.66
CA ILE A 233 -20.81 36.40 13.36
C ILE A 233 -19.64 35.75 12.63
N GLU A 234 -19.27 34.52 13.05
CA GLU A 234 -18.19 33.72 12.40
C GLU A 234 -18.66 33.25 11.04
N ARG A 235 -17.78 33.30 10.04
CA ARG A 235 -18.04 32.85 8.68
C ARG A 235 -18.18 31.35 8.57
N ILE A 236 -18.98 30.92 7.61
CA ILE A 236 -19.23 29.50 7.31
C ILE A 236 -17.95 28.82 6.82
N ASP A 237 -17.20 29.43 5.89
CA ASP A 237 -15.99 28.83 5.32
C ASP A 237 -14.88 28.64 6.35
N GLU A 238 -14.70 29.61 7.27
CA GLU A 238 -13.72 29.53 8.35
C GLU A 238 -14.05 28.40 9.33
N PHE A 239 -15.33 28.34 9.74
CA PHE A 239 -15.79 27.31 10.66
C PHE A 239 -15.67 25.90 10.08
N VAL A 240 -16.19 25.68 8.86
CA VAL A 240 -16.17 24.38 8.20
C VAL A 240 -14.73 23.92 7.95
N THR A 241 -13.86 24.81 7.45
CA THR A 241 -12.46 24.49 7.21
C THR A 241 -11.73 24.16 8.50
N ARG A 242 -11.91 24.95 9.55
CA ARG A 242 -11.30 24.72 10.87
C ARG A 242 -11.72 23.38 11.47
N ARG A 243 -12.98 22.98 11.31
CA ARG A 243 -13.52 21.73 11.85
C ARG A 243 -13.15 20.50 11.03
N LEU A 244 -13.15 20.61 9.72
CA LEU A 244 -12.95 19.49 8.79
C LEU A 244 -11.47 19.16 8.60
N SER A 245 -10.62 20.19 8.45
CA SER A 245 -9.20 20.06 8.12
C SER A 245 -8.40 19.11 9.02
N PRO A 246 -8.55 19.13 10.37
CA PRO A 246 -7.79 18.22 11.23
C PRO A 246 -8.15 16.75 11.01
N GLY A 247 -9.41 16.45 10.74
CA GLY A 247 -9.86 15.08 10.42
C GLY A 247 -9.26 14.57 9.13
N ILE A 248 -9.28 15.39 8.08
CA ILE A 248 -8.69 15.07 6.77
C ILE A 248 -7.19 14.87 6.88
N ARG A 249 -6.48 15.77 7.58
CA ARG A 249 -5.03 15.64 7.82
C ARG A 249 -4.68 14.35 8.56
N THR A 250 -5.52 13.90 9.48
CA THR A 250 -5.32 12.61 10.17
C THR A 250 -5.37 11.44 9.19
N CYS A 251 -6.34 11.43 8.27
CA CYS A 251 -6.44 10.40 7.24
C CYS A 251 -5.24 10.45 6.28
N GLN A 252 -4.85 11.64 5.82
CA GLN A 252 -3.69 11.84 4.95
C GLN A 252 -2.39 11.42 5.62
N ALA A 253 -2.20 11.78 6.90
CA ALA A 253 -1.01 11.38 7.65
C ALA A 253 -0.90 9.86 7.79
N LEU A 254 -2.01 9.16 8.02
CA LEU A 254 -2.00 7.69 8.07
C LEU A 254 -1.64 7.09 6.71
N ASN A 255 -2.19 7.62 5.63
CA ASN A 255 -1.86 7.15 4.28
C ASN A 255 -0.36 7.33 3.99
N HIS A 256 0.20 8.50 4.26
CA HIS A 256 1.64 8.76 4.11
C HIS A 256 2.52 7.84 4.95
N ARG A 257 2.08 7.52 6.18
CA ARG A 257 2.81 6.56 7.04
C ARG A 257 2.84 5.16 6.43
N LEU A 258 1.74 4.70 5.83
CA LEU A 258 1.68 3.40 5.14
C LEU A 258 2.57 3.39 3.90
N ASP A 259 2.55 4.45 3.09
CA ASP A 259 3.42 4.60 1.92
C ASP A 259 4.91 4.58 2.32
N ASP A 260 5.27 5.34 3.38
CA ASP A 260 6.64 5.35 3.91
C ASP A 260 7.05 3.98 4.46
N LEU A 261 6.14 3.31 5.18
CA LEU A 261 6.37 1.96 5.70
C LEU A 261 6.66 0.98 4.58
N THR A 262 5.86 1.00 3.50
CA THR A 262 6.07 0.18 2.30
C THR A 262 7.45 0.42 1.67
N CYS A 263 7.82 1.69 1.49
CA CYS A 263 9.14 2.05 0.95
C CYS A 263 10.29 1.58 1.86
N ARG A 264 10.13 1.67 3.17
CA ARG A 264 11.14 1.24 4.15
C ARG A 264 11.28 -0.28 4.20
N ILE A 265 10.17 -1.02 4.13
CA ILE A 265 10.18 -2.49 4.05
C ILE A 265 10.88 -2.93 2.77
N ALA A 266 10.56 -2.34 1.62
CA ALA A 266 11.18 -2.66 0.35
C ALA A 266 12.71 -2.43 0.38
N ARG A 267 13.17 -1.32 0.95
CA ARG A 267 14.61 -1.04 1.12
C ARG A 267 15.30 -2.05 2.04
N ALA A 268 14.70 -2.38 3.18
CA ALA A 268 15.24 -3.36 4.12
C ALA A 268 15.33 -4.76 3.48
N SER A 269 14.28 -5.17 2.76
CA SER A 269 14.25 -6.44 2.02
C SER A 269 15.32 -6.49 0.93
N GLY A 270 15.54 -5.40 0.20
CA GLY A 270 16.58 -5.30 -0.81
C GLY A 270 17.99 -5.45 -0.23
N LEU A 271 18.27 -4.75 0.87
CA LEU A 271 19.55 -4.86 1.58
C LEU A 271 19.80 -6.29 2.10
N LEU A 272 18.79 -6.90 2.69
CA LEU A 272 18.89 -8.25 3.23
C LEU A 272 19.09 -9.30 2.13
N ARG A 273 18.37 -9.16 1.00
CA ARG A 273 18.57 -10.04 -0.17
C ARG A 273 19.97 -9.95 -0.71
N THR A 274 20.53 -8.74 -0.87
CA THR A 274 21.90 -8.53 -1.30
C THR A 274 22.92 -9.18 -0.34
N ARG A 275 22.67 -9.11 0.97
CA ARG A 275 23.52 -9.76 1.98
C ARG A 275 23.47 -11.28 1.88
N VAL A 276 22.30 -11.86 1.67
CA VAL A 276 22.11 -13.30 1.43
C VAL A 276 22.87 -13.74 0.17
N ASP A 277 22.73 -13.00 -0.93
CA ASP A 277 23.40 -13.30 -2.21
C ASP A 277 24.93 -13.27 -2.05
N LEU A 278 25.48 -12.29 -1.35
CA LEU A 278 26.91 -12.20 -1.03
C LEU A 278 27.37 -13.38 -0.17
N SER A 279 26.56 -13.82 0.78
CA SER A 279 26.85 -14.98 1.62
C SER A 279 26.93 -16.28 0.79
N ILE A 280 25.96 -16.49 -0.10
CA ILE A 280 25.94 -17.64 -1.01
C ILE A 280 27.18 -17.63 -1.90
N GLU A 281 27.54 -16.48 -2.45
CA GLU A 281 28.74 -16.34 -3.29
C GLU A 281 30.03 -16.69 -2.53
N GLN A 282 30.16 -16.19 -1.29
CA GLN A 282 31.31 -16.54 -0.44
C GLN A 282 31.36 -18.04 -0.10
N GLN A 283 30.22 -18.68 0.14
CA GLN A 283 30.14 -20.11 0.35
C GLN A 283 30.58 -20.89 -0.91
N ASN A 284 30.08 -20.46 -2.08
CA ASN A 284 30.46 -21.05 -3.37
C ASN A 284 31.98 -20.94 -3.64
N GLN A 285 32.56 -19.77 -3.36
CA GLN A 285 34.02 -19.57 -3.49
C GLN A 285 34.82 -20.50 -2.57
N LYS A 286 34.40 -20.64 -1.30
CA LYS A 286 35.04 -21.57 -0.36
C LYS A 286 34.92 -23.03 -0.83
N LEU A 287 33.76 -23.39 -1.37
CA LEU A 287 33.53 -24.74 -1.91
C LEU A 287 34.40 -25.02 -3.12
N LEU A 288 34.54 -24.09 -4.06
CA LEU A 288 35.43 -24.17 -5.23
C LEU A 288 36.88 -24.28 -4.81
N GLN A 289 37.34 -23.51 -3.82
CA GLN A 289 38.69 -23.61 -3.26
C GLN A 289 38.93 -24.98 -2.64
N ALA A 290 37.97 -25.55 -1.91
CA ALA A 290 38.07 -26.87 -1.34
C ALA A 290 38.16 -27.98 -2.43
N ILE A 291 37.37 -27.86 -3.51
CA ILE A 291 37.40 -28.77 -4.67
C ILE A 291 38.76 -28.70 -5.36
N ASN A 292 39.25 -27.48 -5.64
CA ASN A 292 40.58 -27.30 -6.27
C ASN A 292 41.69 -27.92 -5.43
N LYS A 293 41.68 -27.70 -4.10
CA LYS A 293 42.65 -28.30 -3.20
C LYS A 293 42.60 -29.84 -3.20
N ARG A 294 41.41 -30.43 -3.25
CA ARG A 294 41.23 -31.88 -3.39
C ARG A 294 41.76 -32.37 -4.71
N GLY A 295 41.54 -31.63 -5.81
CA GLY A 295 42.10 -31.95 -7.15
C GLY A 295 43.62 -31.93 -7.16
N GLU A 296 44.27 -30.95 -6.50
CA GLU A 296 45.74 -30.91 -6.37
C GLU A 296 46.30 -32.11 -5.59
N VAL A 297 45.65 -32.49 -4.48
CA VAL A 297 46.07 -33.67 -3.71
C VAL A 297 45.93 -34.95 -4.53
N GLN A 298 44.82 -35.07 -5.27
CA GLN A 298 44.56 -36.21 -6.14
C GLN A 298 45.64 -36.33 -7.26
N LEU A 299 45.99 -35.20 -7.89
CA LEU A 299 47.07 -35.15 -8.87
C LEU A 299 48.43 -35.57 -8.29
N ARG A 300 48.79 -35.11 -7.09
CA ARG A 300 50.04 -35.51 -6.41
C ARG A 300 50.05 -37.00 -6.08
N LEU A 301 48.92 -37.56 -5.61
CA LEU A 301 48.76 -38.98 -5.35
C LEU A 301 48.96 -39.79 -6.65
N GLN A 302 48.38 -39.37 -7.76
CA GLN A 302 48.50 -39.99 -9.05
C GLN A 302 49.96 -39.96 -9.51
N GLN A 303 50.68 -38.82 -9.37
CA GLN A 303 52.10 -38.70 -9.70
C GLN A 303 52.99 -39.64 -8.86
N MET A 304 52.69 -39.80 -7.57
CA MET A 304 53.38 -40.73 -6.70
C MET A 304 53.16 -42.19 -7.15
N VAL A 305 51.95 -42.57 -7.48
CA VAL A 305 51.62 -43.91 -8.00
C VAL A 305 52.33 -44.17 -9.34
N GLU A 306 52.37 -43.18 -10.24
CA GLU A 306 53.10 -43.22 -11.48
C GLU A 306 54.64 -43.49 -11.25
N GLY A 307 55.23 -42.75 -10.31
CA GLY A 307 56.61 -42.88 -9.94
C GLY A 307 56.94 -44.27 -9.44
N VAL A 308 56.12 -44.80 -8.52
CA VAL A 308 56.31 -46.19 -8.00
C VAL A 308 56.10 -47.22 -9.11
N SER A 309 55.18 -47.04 -10.00
CA SER A 309 54.88 -47.95 -11.11
C SER A 309 56.07 -48.04 -12.10
N ILE A 310 56.74 -46.91 -12.39
CA ILE A 310 57.91 -46.85 -13.24
C ILE A 310 59.04 -47.76 -12.67
N VAL A 311 59.36 -47.66 -11.38
CA VAL A 311 60.37 -48.45 -10.70
C VAL A 311 59.99 -49.93 -10.71
N ALA A 312 58.73 -50.28 -10.42
CA ALA A 312 58.26 -51.67 -10.43
C ALA A 312 58.35 -52.29 -11.82
N ILE A 313 57.90 -51.60 -12.87
CA ILE A 313 57.99 -52.10 -14.25
C ILE A 313 59.49 -52.30 -14.68
N ALA A 314 60.35 -51.33 -14.38
CA ALA A 314 61.80 -51.44 -14.68
C ALA A 314 62.40 -52.64 -13.96
N TYR A 315 62.03 -52.92 -12.69
CA TYR A 315 62.50 -54.10 -11.97
C TYR A 315 62.05 -55.42 -12.64
N TYR A 316 60.81 -55.54 -13.08
CA TYR A 316 60.33 -56.72 -13.80
C TYR A 316 61.02 -56.90 -15.17
N LEU A 317 61.26 -55.79 -15.91
CA LEU A 317 61.99 -55.83 -17.16
C LEU A 317 63.47 -56.32 -16.97
N MET A 318 64.12 -55.94 -15.87
CA MET A 318 65.42 -56.44 -15.49
C MET A 318 65.39 -57.94 -15.19
N GLY A 319 64.35 -58.44 -14.49
CA GLY A 319 64.17 -59.87 -14.27
C GLY A 319 63.95 -60.65 -15.57
N LEU A 320 63.22 -60.14 -16.52
CA LEU A 320 63.08 -60.76 -17.87
C LEU A 320 64.41 -60.76 -18.65
N LEU A 321 65.18 -59.69 -18.55
CA LEU A 321 66.48 -59.60 -19.14
C LEU A 321 67.42 -60.68 -18.57
N ASP A 322 67.40 -61.00 -17.29
CA ASP A 322 68.15 -62.07 -16.66
C ASP A 322 67.84 -63.42 -17.30
N TYR A 323 66.57 -63.75 -17.47
CA TYR A 323 66.16 -64.99 -18.13
C TYR A 323 66.65 -65.07 -19.56
N VAL A 324 66.64 -63.99 -20.33
CA VAL A 324 67.16 -63.92 -21.71
C VAL A 324 68.65 -64.12 -21.70
N LEU A 325 69.40 -63.46 -20.83
CA LEU A 325 70.89 -63.61 -20.74
C LEU A 325 71.34 -65.02 -20.31
N ASP A 326 70.58 -65.66 -19.43
CA ASP A 326 70.81 -67.06 -19.03
C ASP A 326 70.62 -68.00 -20.21
N THR A 327 69.61 -67.75 -21.03
CA THR A 327 69.41 -68.56 -22.26
C THR A 327 70.52 -68.38 -23.27
N PHE A 328 71.09 -67.19 -23.51
CA PHE A 328 72.21 -66.94 -24.38
C PHE A 328 73.48 -67.59 -23.88
N ASN A 329 73.77 -67.69 -22.58
CA ASN A 329 74.86 -68.39 -22.01
C ASN A 329 74.76 -69.92 -22.25
N LEU A 330 73.61 -70.53 -22.27
CA LEU A 330 73.32 -71.92 -22.60
C LEU A 330 73.63 -72.23 -24.07
N PHE A 331 73.51 -71.25 -24.97
CA PHE A 331 73.88 -71.39 -26.39
C PHE A 331 75.40 -71.11 -26.70
N GLY A 332 76.22 -70.94 -25.64
CA GLY A 332 77.69 -70.84 -25.81
C GLY A 332 78.24 -69.47 -26.16
N LEU A 333 77.38 -68.42 -26.07
CA LEU A 333 77.79 -67.04 -26.24
C LEU A 333 78.26 -66.48 -24.89
N ALA A 334 79.59 -66.34 -24.69
CA ALA A 334 80.11 -65.74 -23.46
C ALA A 334 79.83 -64.24 -23.39
N VAL A 335 78.71 -63.86 -22.70
CA VAL A 335 78.31 -62.47 -22.55
C VAL A 335 78.53 -62.03 -21.08
N ASP A 336 79.27 -60.95 -20.89
CA ASP A 336 79.49 -60.41 -19.57
C ASP A 336 78.17 -59.78 -19.01
N LYS A 337 77.48 -60.55 -18.13
CA LYS A 337 76.16 -60.17 -17.55
C LYS A 337 76.25 -58.89 -16.77
N MET A 338 77.43 -58.58 -16.17
CA MET A 338 77.56 -57.44 -15.28
C MET A 338 77.55 -56.10 -16.05
N ILE A 339 78.20 -56.08 -17.21
CA ILE A 339 78.28 -54.90 -18.09
C ILE A 339 76.90 -54.62 -18.71
N ILE A 340 76.21 -55.68 -19.21
CA ILE A 340 74.91 -55.53 -19.83
C ILE A 340 73.88 -55.04 -18.85
N LYS A 341 73.80 -55.56 -17.62
CA LYS A 341 72.94 -55.12 -16.58
C LYS A 341 73.15 -53.64 -16.19
N GLY A 342 74.43 -53.24 -16.08
CA GLY A 342 74.79 -51.85 -15.78
C GLY A 342 74.26 -50.84 -16.79
N ILE A 343 74.22 -51.22 -18.09
CA ILE A 343 73.66 -50.34 -19.15
C ILE A 343 72.15 -50.46 -19.25
N ALA A 344 71.60 -51.65 -18.99
CA ALA A 344 70.16 -51.91 -19.09
C ALA A 344 69.32 -51.19 -18.02
N VAL A 345 69.84 -51.00 -16.78
CA VAL A 345 69.13 -50.30 -15.70
C VAL A 345 68.71 -48.86 -16.10
N PRO A 346 69.63 -47.98 -16.51
CA PRO A 346 69.24 -46.63 -16.89
C PRO A 346 68.37 -46.63 -18.16
N PHE A 347 68.62 -47.54 -19.09
CA PHE A 347 67.83 -47.68 -20.32
C PHE A 347 66.34 -48.02 -20.00
N PHE A 348 66.10 -49.04 -19.19
CA PHE A 348 64.76 -49.43 -18.82
C PHE A 348 64.04 -48.38 -17.97
N LEU A 349 64.68 -47.64 -17.09
CA LEU A 349 64.11 -46.52 -16.35
C LEU A 349 63.73 -45.42 -17.30
N ILE A 350 64.53 -45.02 -18.25
CA ILE A 350 64.19 -43.97 -19.23
C ILE A 350 63.07 -44.46 -20.17
N PHE A 351 63.14 -45.69 -20.62
CA PHE A 351 62.17 -46.31 -21.53
C PHE A 351 60.78 -46.36 -20.86
N THR A 352 60.69 -46.88 -19.64
CA THR A 352 59.42 -46.91 -18.88
C THR A 352 58.91 -45.54 -18.59
N TRP A 353 59.78 -44.58 -18.26
CA TRP A 353 59.35 -43.18 -18.04
C TRP A 353 58.79 -42.53 -19.30
N VAL A 354 59.46 -42.72 -20.47
CA VAL A 354 58.99 -42.18 -21.76
C VAL A 354 57.66 -42.82 -22.18
N MET A 355 57.57 -44.17 -22.09
CA MET A 355 56.31 -44.87 -22.39
C MET A 355 55.16 -44.42 -21.53
N MET A 356 55.36 -44.28 -20.21
CA MET A 356 54.31 -43.80 -19.28
C MET A 356 53.90 -42.37 -19.63
N ARG A 357 54.84 -41.51 -19.98
CA ARG A 357 54.54 -40.12 -20.39
C ARG A 357 53.77 -40.04 -21.71
N LEU A 358 54.02 -40.93 -22.65
CA LEU A 358 53.25 -41.02 -23.90
C LEU A 358 51.85 -41.54 -23.70
N ILE A 359 51.65 -42.54 -22.82
CA ILE A 359 50.31 -43.06 -22.46
C ILE A 359 49.46 -41.98 -21.77
N VAL A 360 50.03 -41.31 -20.77
CA VAL A 360 49.35 -40.23 -20.04
C VAL A 360 48.95 -39.04 -20.95
N ARG A 361 49.84 -38.75 -21.95
CA ARG A 361 49.57 -37.69 -22.94
C ARG A 361 48.43 -38.05 -23.91
N ASN A 362 48.28 -39.34 -24.25
CA ASN A 362 47.19 -39.82 -25.12
C ASN A 362 45.84 -39.93 -24.41
N ILE A 363 45.84 -40.14 -23.09
CA ILE A 363 44.61 -40.18 -22.28
C ILE A 363 44.07 -38.74 -21.99
N LYS A 364 44.95 -37.72 -22.04
CA LYS A 364 44.58 -36.31 -21.85
C LYS A 364 44.10 -35.60 -23.13
N LYS A 365 44.08 -36.25 -24.27
CA LYS A 365 43.38 -35.81 -25.48
C LYS A 365 41.99 -36.45 -25.55
#